data_2a3f92b7b5ec53b57fcd345387685ec9
#
_entry.id   2a3f92b7b5ec53b57fcd345387685ec9
#
_cell.length_a   1.000
_cell.length_b   1.000
_cell.length_c   1.000
_cell.angle_alpha   90.00
_cell.angle_beta   90.00
_cell.angle_gamma   90.00
#
_symmetry.space_group_name_H-M   'P 1'
#
loop_
_entity.id
_entity.type
_entity.pdbx_description
1 polymer ?
#
loop_
_entity_poly.entity_id
_entity_poly.type
_entity_poly.pdbx_seq_one_letter_code
_entity_poly.pdbx_strand_id
1 'polypeptide(L)'
;PQPGPLGGVAFQRSPERLAFQAADGHIPVQLYEDYRAGRQSRQLGEIEPQMRGRWAFGNLREVMPGNLNLALLEAMEGFGQMIRGFDRPDALFAGIESRTSSPVRIWRNDEMESQVRGLYPCGEGAGYAGGILSAAADGMHCAEQLCQSIQKESDCL
;
A
#
# COMPACT_ATOMS: atom_id res chain seq x y z
N PRO A 1 -0.20 -15.29 7.40
CA PRO A 1 0.55 -15.13 6.15
C PRO A 1 0.74 -16.50 5.51
N GLN A 2 0.50 -16.63 4.20
CA GLN A 2 0.83 -17.87 3.51
C GLN A 2 2.37 -18.03 3.50
N PRO A 3 2.88 -19.24 3.75
CA PRO A 3 4.31 -19.48 3.67
C PRO A 3 4.81 -19.34 2.22
N GLY A 4 6.00 -18.77 2.04
CA GLY A 4 6.65 -18.64 0.74
C GLY A 4 6.91 -17.20 0.31
N PRO A 5 7.66 -17.01 -0.80
CA PRO A 5 8.13 -15.70 -1.25
C PRO A 5 6.99 -14.74 -1.66
N LEU A 6 5.81 -15.26 -2.01
CA LEU A 6 4.63 -14.47 -2.37
C LEU A 6 3.62 -14.29 -1.24
N GLY A 7 3.97 -14.64 0.00
CA GLY A 7 3.08 -14.52 1.17
C GLY A 7 2.59 -13.10 1.40
N GLY A 8 3.47 -12.10 1.22
CA GLY A 8 3.10 -10.69 1.31
C GLY A 8 2.11 -10.24 0.23
N VAL A 9 2.24 -10.76 -1.00
CA VAL A 9 1.29 -10.49 -2.09
C VAL A 9 -0.09 -11.07 -1.75
N ALA A 10 -0.14 -12.29 -1.21
CA ALA A 10 -1.38 -12.91 -0.80
C ALA A 10 -2.05 -12.14 0.35
N PHE A 11 -1.24 -11.63 1.30
CA PHE A 11 -1.71 -10.78 2.38
C PHE A 11 -2.34 -9.49 1.85
N GLN A 12 -1.70 -8.77 0.92
CA GLN A 12 -2.25 -7.54 0.32
C GLN A 12 -3.56 -7.80 -0.44
N ARG A 13 -3.65 -8.90 -1.17
CA ARG A 13 -4.85 -9.27 -1.94
C ARG A 13 -6.06 -9.62 -1.08
N SER A 14 -5.85 -10.08 0.15
CA SER A 14 -6.94 -10.46 1.03
C SER A 14 -7.83 -9.27 1.41
N PRO A 15 -7.30 -8.20 2.02
CA PRO A 15 -8.10 -7.03 2.35
C PRO A 15 -8.65 -6.30 1.11
N GLU A 16 -7.96 -6.33 -0.04
CA GLU A 16 -8.50 -5.79 -1.29
C GLU A 16 -9.82 -6.47 -1.71
N ARG A 17 -9.86 -7.80 -1.64
CA ARG A 17 -11.09 -8.56 -1.94
C ARG A 17 -12.19 -8.30 -0.93
N LEU A 18 -11.85 -8.22 0.34
CA LEU A 18 -12.81 -7.90 1.41
C LEU A 18 -13.37 -6.50 1.24
N ALA A 19 -12.52 -5.51 0.92
CA ALA A 19 -12.96 -4.14 0.64
C ALA A 19 -13.90 -4.07 -0.56
N PHE A 20 -13.56 -4.77 -1.65
CA PHE A 20 -14.43 -4.87 -2.83
C PHE A 20 -15.81 -5.44 -2.48
N GLN A 21 -15.85 -6.49 -1.66
CA GLN A 21 -17.11 -7.13 -1.21
C GLN A 21 -17.90 -6.22 -0.25
N ALA A 22 -17.21 -5.53 0.66
CA ALA A 22 -17.84 -4.68 1.67
C ALA A 22 -18.61 -3.48 1.09
N ALA A 23 -18.29 -3.06 -0.14
CA ALA A 23 -18.88 -1.88 -0.80
C ALA A 23 -19.35 -2.17 -2.24
N ASP A 24 -19.60 -3.43 -2.58
CA ASP A 24 -20.09 -3.87 -3.88
C ASP A 24 -19.30 -3.27 -5.06
N GLY A 25 -17.97 -3.39 -4.99
CA GLY A 25 -17.06 -2.89 -6.02
C GLY A 25 -16.75 -1.40 -5.97
N HIS A 26 -17.30 -0.69 -5.00
CA HIS A 26 -17.00 0.71 -4.73
C HIS A 26 -15.91 0.84 -3.66
N ILE A 27 -15.41 2.06 -3.44
CA ILE A 27 -14.50 2.34 -2.33
C ILE A 27 -15.30 2.31 -1.04
N PRO A 28 -15.02 1.39 -0.08
CA PRO A 28 -15.72 1.37 1.19
C PRO A 28 -15.34 2.60 2.03
N VAL A 29 -16.38 3.24 2.57
CA VAL A 29 -16.27 4.41 3.43
C VAL A 29 -16.98 4.13 4.75
N GLN A 30 -16.39 4.56 5.85
CA GLN A 30 -16.94 4.40 7.20
C GLN A 30 -16.56 5.60 8.06
N LEU A 31 -17.50 6.08 8.89
CA LEU A 31 -17.21 7.08 9.91
C LEU A 31 -16.35 6.47 11.03
N TYR A 32 -15.45 7.24 11.59
CA TYR A 32 -14.60 6.80 12.70
C TYR A 32 -15.39 6.30 13.91
N GLU A 33 -16.47 7.00 14.29
CA GLU A 33 -17.29 6.55 15.42
C GLU A 33 -17.94 5.18 15.14
N ASP A 34 -18.41 4.94 13.93
CA ASP A 34 -19.00 3.66 13.52
C ASP A 34 -17.94 2.57 13.40
N TYR A 35 -16.74 2.92 12.89
CA TYR A 35 -15.60 2.03 12.89
C TYR A 35 -15.21 1.59 14.31
N ARG A 36 -15.14 2.55 15.27
CA ARG A 36 -14.88 2.27 16.67
C ARG A 36 -15.95 1.38 17.29
N ALA A 37 -17.21 1.60 16.94
CA ALA A 37 -18.34 0.79 17.40
C ALA A 37 -18.48 -0.58 16.67
N GLY A 38 -17.69 -0.84 15.62
CA GLY A 38 -17.75 -2.08 14.84
C GLY A 38 -19.01 -2.23 13.98
N ARG A 39 -19.61 -1.13 13.53
CA ARG A 39 -20.84 -1.13 12.72
C ARG A 39 -20.67 -0.32 11.44
N GLN A 40 -21.37 -0.71 10.40
CA GLN A 40 -21.38 0.02 9.13
C GLN A 40 -22.07 1.39 9.29
N SER A 41 -21.48 2.43 8.69
CA SER A 41 -22.10 3.75 8.58
C SER A 41 -23.28 3.74 7.63
N ARG A 42 -24.26 4.62 7.87
CA ARG A 42 -25.47 4.74 7.07
C ARG A 42 -25.71 6.14 6.52
N GLN A 43 -25.01 7.13 7.04
CA GLN A 43 -25.09 8.53 6.63
C GLN A 43 -23.74 9.20 6.84
N LEU A 44 -23.45 10.25 6.10
CA LEU A 44 -22.30 11.10 6.31
C LEU A 44 -22.53 12.05 7.49
N GLY A 45 -21.44 12.51 8.10
CA GLY A 45 -21.44 13.67 8.98
C GLY A 45 -21.28 14.97 8.18
N GLU A 46 -20.51 15.91 8.73
CA GLU A 46 -20.18 17.18 8.06
C GLU A 46 -19.11 17.01 6.96
N ILE A 47 -18.35 15.93 7.02
CA ILE A 47 -17.25 15.68 6.08
C ILE A 47 -17.75 14.83 4.93
N GLU A 48 -17.52 15.31 3.70
CA GLU A 48 -17.78 14.58 2.47
C GLU A 48 -16.53 13.83 1.98
N PRO A 49 -16.70 12.64 1.37
CA PRO A 49 -15.59 11.90 0.78
C PRO A 49 -14.90 12.67 -0.34
N GLN A 50 -13.57 12.84 -0.23
CA GLN A 50 -12.73 13.59 -1.19
C GLN A 50 -11.96 12.70 -2.16
N MET A 51 -12.21 11.38 -2.17
CA MET A 51 -11.50 10.45 -3.05
C MET A 51 -12.01 10.50 -4.48
N ARG A 52 -11.15 10.13 -5.43
CA ARG A 52 -11.55 9.91 -6.82
C ARG A 52 -12.15 8.51 -6.97
N GLY A 53 -13.34 8.42 -7.52
CA GLY A 53 -14.05 7.17 -7.75
C GLY A 53 -15.38 7.09 -7.01
N ARG A 54 -16.14 6.04 -7.32
CA ARG A 54 -17.41 5.78 -6.63
C ARG A 54 -17.14 5.16 -5.27
N TRP A 55 -17.86 5.59 -4.28
CA TRP A 55 -17.79 5.06 -2.92
C TRP A 55 -19.15 4.57 -2.44
N ALA A 56 -19.14 3.69 -1.46
CA ALA A 56 -20.33 3.25 -0.74
C ALA A 56 -19.97 2.99 0.72
N PHE A 57 -20.97 3.00 1.59
CA PHE A 57 -20.73 2.62 2.99
C PHE A 57 -20.38 1.14 3.09
N GLY A 58 -19.29 0.84 3.79
CA GLY A 58 -18.81 -0.50 4.06
C GLY A 58 -18.25 -0.62 5.48
N ASN A 59 -18.22 -1.83 6.03
CA ASN A 59 -17.63 -2.08 7.34
C ASN A 59 -16.13 -2.39 7.21
N LEU A 60 -15.30 -1.38 7.31
CA LEU A 60 -13.83 -1.52 7.22
C LEU A 60 -13.22 -2.33 8.37
N ARG A 61 -13.94 -2.48 9.51
CA ARG A 61 -13.51 -3.39 10.58
C ARG A 61 -13.47 -4.86 10.15
N GLU A 62 -14.29 -5.24 9.20
CA GLU A 62 -14.31 -6.61 8.64
C GLU A 62 -13.28 -6.82 7.52
N VAL A 63 -12.75 -5.74 6.98
CA VAL A 63 -11.74 -5.75 5.91
C VAL A 63 -10.34 -6.00 6.45
N MET A 64 -10.01 -5.39 7.57
CA MET A 64 -8.67 -5.45 8.14
C MET A 64 -8.53 -6.53 9.22
N PRO A 65 -7.33 -7.16 9.35
CA PRO A 65 -7.02 -8.04 10.48
C PRO A 65 -7.27 -7.38 11.84
N GLY A 66 -7.70 -8.16 12.83
CA GLY A 66 -8.08 -7.64 14.15
C GLY A 66 -6.98 -6.85 14.86
N ASN A 67 -5.72 -7.29 14.75
CA ASN A 67 -4.58 -6.58 15.31
C ASN A 67 -4.34 -5.21 14.65
N LEU A 68 -4.56 -5.09 13.35
CA LEU A 68 -4.47 -3.80 12.64
C LEU A 68 -5.64 -2.88 13.00
N ASN A 69 -6.84 -3.44 13.20
CA ASN A 69 -7.98 -2.67 13.70
C ASN A 69 -7.70 -2.06 15.07
N LEU A 70 -7.10 -2.83 15.99
CA LEU A 70 -6.73 -2.32 17.32
C LEU A 70 -5.67 -1.23 17.22
N ALA A 71 -4.60 -1.47 16.47
CA ALA A 71 -3.54 -0.49 16.27
C ALA A 71 -4.05 0.82 15.66
N LEU A 72 -4.99 0.74 14.69
CA LEU A 72 -5.59 1.92 14.10
C LEU A 72 -6.44 2.72 15.10
N LEU A 73 -7.21 2.04 15.97
CA LEU A 73 -7.98 2.70 17.00
C LEU A 73 -7.08 3.44 18.01
N GLU A 74 -6.02 2.79 18.49
CA GLU A 74 -5.02 3.40 19.37
C GLU A 74 -4.33 4.59 18.69
N ALA A 75 -3.96 4.46 17.43
CA ALA A 75 -3.34 5.52 16.64
C ALA A 75 -4.29 6.73 16.48
N MET A 76 -5.56 6.52 16.21
CA MET A 76 -6.55 7.60 16.06
C MET A 76 -6.71 8.40 17.35
N GLU A 77 -6.77 7.74 18.52
CA GLU A 77 -6.80 8.41 19.83
C GLU A 77 -5.51 9.21 20.07
N GLY A 78 -4.36 8.63 19.77
CA GLY A 78 -3.06 9.31 19.87
C GLY A 78 -2.96 10.54 18.95
N PHE A 79 -3.39 10.42 17.70
CA PHE A 79 -3.43 11.55 16.77
C PHE A 79 -4.42 12.64 17.18
N GLY A 80 -5.55 12.28 17.76
CA GLY A 80 -6.51 13.23 18.30
C GLY A 80 -5.93 14.13 19.39
N GLN A 81 -5.00 13.59 20.20
CA GLN A 81 -4.27 14.38 21.21
C GLN A 81 -3.24 15.32 20.58
N MET A 82 -2.66 14.96 19.44
CA MET A 82 -1.64 15.76 18.74
C MET A 82 -2.23 16.77 17.77
N ILE A 83 -3.31 16.39 17.09
CA ILE A 83 -3.94 17.16 16.02
C ILE A 83 -5.43 17.32 16.36
N ARG A 84 -5.80 18.53 16.75
CA ARG A 84 -7.19 18.82 17.15
C ARG A 84 -8.19 18.45 16.06
N GLY A 85 -9.14 17.58 16.41
CA GLY A 85 -10.20 17.14 15.52
C GLY A 85 -9.82 16.01 14.57
N PHE A 86 -8.63 15.40 14.73
CA PHE A 86 -8.23 14.25 13.92
C PHE A 86 -9.12 13.03 14.22
N ASP A 87 -9.51 12.85 15.47
CA ASP A 87 -10.36 11.79 16.02
C ASP A 87 -11.85 12.17 16.12
N ARG A 88 -12.28 13.18 15.35
CA ARG A 88 -13.69 13.60 15.38
C ARG A 88 -14.59 12.42 14.98
N PRO A 89 -15.81 12.30 15.55
CA PRO A 89 -16.69 11.16 15.31
C PRO A 89 -17.02 10.91 13.85
N ASP A 90 -17.13 11.96 13.06
CA ASP A 90 -17.43 11.94 11.63
C ASP A 90 -16.20 11.99 10.72
N ALA A 91 -14.98 11.80 11.25
CA ALA A 91 -13.80 11.56 10.41
C ALA A 91 -14.05 10.34 9.51
N LEU A 92 -13.65 10.44 8.23
CA LEU A 92 -13.92 9.40 7.25
C LEU A 92 -12.71 8.48 7.08
N PHE A 93 -12.95 7.19 7.26
CA PHE A 93 -12.07 6.15 6.75
C PHE A 93 -12.51 5.75 5.35
N ALA A 94 -11.56 5.64 4.44
CA ALA A 94 -11.76 5.11 3.10
C ALA A 94 -10.65 4.14 2.79
N GLY A 95 -10.94 3.04 2.18
CA GLY A 95 -9.90 2.04 1.91
C GLY A 95 -10.38 0.89 1.03
N ILE A 96 -9.43 0.03 0.71
CA ILE A 96 -8.11 -0.06 1.34
C ILE A 96 -7.04 0.23 0.30
N GLU A 97 -6.00 0.97 0.70
CA GLU A 97 -4.78 1.13 -0.08
C GLU A 97 -3.72 0.17 0.46
N SER A 98 -3.57 -0.99 -0.17
CA SER A 98 -2.69 -2.06 0.28
C SER A 98 -1.40 -2.19 -0.52
N ARG A 99 -1.23 -1.42 -1.61
CA ARG A 99 -0.12 -1.52 -2.56
C ARG A 99 0.78 -0.28 -2.56
N THR A 100 1.17 0.17 -1.39
CA THR A 100 2.07 1.31 -1.24
C THR A 100 3.53 0.94 -1.43
N SER A 101 3.91 -0.31 -1.11
CA SER A 101 5.27 -0.81 -1.28
C SER A 101 5.22 -2.27 -1.75
N SER A 102 6.24 -2.69 -2.50
CA SER A 102 6.35 -4.08 -2.92
C SER A 102 6.58 -4.99 -1.71
N PRO A 103 5.75 -6.03 -1.52
CA PRO A 103 5.93 -7.00 -0.45
C PRO A 103 6.99 -8.05 -0.78
N VAL A 104 7.60 -7.95 -1.95
CA VAL A 104 8.67 -8.83 -2.43
C VAL A 104 9.88 -7.99 -2.85
N ARG A 105 11.07 -8.57 -2.72
CA ARG A 105 12.30 -8.00 -3.24
C ARG A 105 12.88 -8.97 -4.27
N ILE A 106 13.06 -8.48 -5.49
CA ILE A 106 13.71 -9.25 -6.55
C ILE A 106 15.22 -9.10 -6.37
N TRP A 107 15.91 -10.21 -6.10
CA TRP A 107 17.35 -10.15 -5.86
C TRP A 107 18.11 -9.63 -7.09
N ARG A 108 19.15 -8.83 -6.87
CA ARG A 108 20.11 -8.33 -7.85
C ARG A 108 21.49 -8.23 -7.20
N ASN A 109 22.54 -8.33 -8.02
CA ASN A 109 23.94 -8.18 -7.62
C ASN A 109 24.36 -6.71 -7.52
N ASP A 110 25.64 -6.44 -7.32
CA ASP A 110 26.19 -5.08 -7.21
C ASP A 110 26.15 -4.32 -8.55
N GLU A 111 26.13 -5.04 -9.68
CA GLU A 111 25.91 -4.51 -11.02
C GLU A 111 24.43 -4.33 -11.37
N MET A 112 23.53 -4.42 -10.39
CA MET A 112 22.08 -4.29 -10.52
C MET A 112 21.39 -5.36 -11.35
N GLU A 113 22.09 -6.40 -11.81
CA GLU A 113 21.53 -7.51 -12.57
C GLU A 113 21.00 -8.61 -11.65
N SER A 114 19.86 -9.20 -12.02
CA SER A 114 19.28 -10.33 -11.29
C SER A 114 19.99 -11.65 -11.61
N GLN A 115 19.51 -12.77 -11.05
CA GLN A 115 19.97 -14.11 -11.45
C GLN A 115 19.61 -14.47 -12.90
N VAL A 116 18.67 -13.75 -13.49
CA VAL A 116 18.30 -13.88 -14.90
C VAL A 116 19.07 -12.83 -15.67
N ARG A 117 19.98 -13.28 -16.56
CA ARG A 117 20.82 -12.40 -17.38
C ARG A 117 19.97 -11.44 -18.21
N GLY A 118 20.36 -10.17 -18.22
CA GLY A 118 19.66 -9.10 -18.92
C GLY A 118 18.42 -8.55 -18.18
N LEU A 119 18.14 -9.02 -16.95
CA LEU A 119 17.05 -8.54 -16.14
C LEU A 119 17.57 -7.66 -14.98
N TYR A 120 17.22 -6.38 -14.99
CA TYR A 120 17.67 -5.36 -14.06
C TYR A 120 16.50 -4.85 -13.19
N PRO A 121 16.18 -5.49 -12.05
CA PRO A 121 15.08 -5.09 -11.18
C PRO A 121 15.39 -3.76 -10.49
N CYS A 122 14.48 -2.78 -10.60
CA CYS A 122 14.68 -1.47 -9.97
C CYS A 122 13.39 -0.86 -9.43
N GLY A 123 13.55 0.15 -8.60
CA GLY A 123 12.48 0.97 -8.07
C GLY A 123 11.58 0.25 -7.06
N GLU A 124 10.37 0.79 -6.91
CA GLU A 124 9.41 0.35 -5.92
C GLU A 124 8.89 -1.06 -6.19
N GLY A 125 8.53 -1.36 -7.43
CA GLY A 125 7.98 -2.67 -7.80
C GLY A 125 8.93 -3.84 -7.56
N ALA A 126 10.25 -3.59 -7.63
CA ALA A 126 11.28 -4.57 -7.34
C ALA A 126 11.72 -4.62 -5.86
N GLY A 127 11.15 -3.77 -5.00
CA GLY A 127 11.39 -3.75 -3.56
C GLY A 127 12.64 -2.97 -3.12
N TYR A 128 13.14 -2.04 -3.95
CA TYR A 128 14.35 -1.25 -3.65
C TYR A 128 14.07 0.19 -3.22
N ALA A 129 12.86 0.68 -3.40
CA ALA A 129 12.47 2.03 -3.04
C ALA A 129 11.02 2.07 -2.58
N GLY A 130 10.64 3.08 -1.79
CA GLY A 130 9.27 3.29 -1.32
C GLY A 130 8.75 4.71 -1.56
N GLY A 131 9.45 5.52 -2.35
CA GLY A 131 9.04 6.88 -2.66
C GLY A 131 9.43 7.27 -4.08
N ILE A 132 8.77 8.31 -4.63
CA ILE A 132 8.93 8.77 -6.01
C ILE A 132 10.40 9.07 -6.33
N LEU A 133 11.06 9.89 -5.51
CA LEU A 133 12.46 10.28 -5.75
C LEU A 133 13.43 9.12 -5.57
N SER A 134 13.23 8.30 -4.55
CA SER A 134 14.10 7.13 -4.33
C SER A 134 13.95 6.08 -5.41
N ALA A 135 12.73 5.86 -5.94
CA ALA A 135 12.50 4.97 -7.07
C ALA A 135 13.14 5.49 -8.37
N ALA A 136 13.06 6.80 -8.61
CA ALA A 136 13.70 7.43 -9.76
C ALA A 136 15.24 7.32 -9.67
N ALA A 137 15.83 7.62 -8.51
CA ALA A 137 17.28 7.53 -8.28
C ALA A 137 17.79 6.08 -8.46
N ASP A 138 17.07 5.10 -7.91
CA ASP A 138 17.41 3.69 -8.09
C ASP A 138 17.32 3.25 -9.55
N GLY A 139 16.30 3.70 -10.28
CA GLY A 139 16.15 3.44 -11.72
C GLY A 139 17.26 4.06 -12.55
N MET A 140 17.68 5.29 -12.24
CA MET A 140 18.82 5.93 -12.92
C MET A 140 20.12 5.16 -12.68
N HIS A 141 20.39 4.80 -11.42
CA HIS A 141 21.59 4.03 -11.08
C HIS A 141 21.60 2.65 -11.77
N CYS A 142 20.44 2.00 -11.84
CA CYS A 142 20.29 0.74 -12.58
C CYS A 142 20.57 0.90 -14.08
N ALA A 143 20.09 1.99 -14.69
CA ALA A 143 20.37 2.29 -16.09
C ALA A 143 21.85 2.59 -16.36
N GLU A 144 22.54 3.29 -15.45
CA GLU A 144 24.00 3.54 -15.55
C GLU A 144 24.79 2.22 -15.54
N GLN A 145 24.46 1.29 -14.64
CA GLN A 145 25.11 -0.03 -14.57
C GLN A 145 24.84 -0.86 -15.82
N LEU A 146 23.61 -0.83 -16.34
CA LEU A 146 23.27 -1.48 -17.61
C LEU A 146 24.10 -0.93 -18.78
N CYS A 147 24.23 0.40 -18.90
CA CYS A 147 25.06 1.04 -19.94
C CYS A 147 26.54 0.61 -19.85
N GLN A 148 27.10 0.56 -18.63
CA GLN A 148 28.46 0.08 -18.42
C GLN A 148 28.63 -1.39 -18.79
N SER A 149 27.64 -2.24 -18.52
CA SER A 149 27.66 -3.64 -18.89
C SER A 149 27.68 -3.83 -20.43
N ILE A 150 26.83 -3.09 -21.16
CA ILE A 150 26.78 -3.12 -22.61
C ILE A 150 28.10 -2.64 -23.23
N GLN A 151 28.73 -1.58 -22.71
CA GLN A 151 29.99 -1.07 -23.18
C GLN A 151 31.11 -2.11 -23.01
N LYS A 152 31.21 -2.74 -21.84
CA LYS A 152 32.19 -3.82 -21.58
C LYS A 152 32.03 -5.00 -22.56
N GLU A 153 30.80 -5.39 -22.88
CA GLU A 153 30.56 -6.46 -23.87
C GLU A 153 30.98 -6.05 -25.30
N SER A 154 30.77 -4.76 -25.64
CA SER A 154 31.19 -4.24 -26.97
C SER A 154 32.70 -4.14 -27.13
N ASP A 155 33.41 -3.81 -26.06
CA ASP A 155 34.89 -3.70 -26.06
C ASP A 155 35.60 -5.08 -26.08
N CYS A 156 34.89 -6.16 -25.84
CA CYS A 156 35.37 -7.54 -25.86
C CYS A 156 35.17 -8.25 -27.23
N LEU A 157 34.52 -7.60 -28.18
CA LEU A 157 34.29 -8.11 -29.55
C LEU A 157 35.23 -7.48 -30.57
#